data_3cc901dc1a97afbe6bd6bdc8fc2b7284
#
_entry.id   3cc901dc1a97afbe6bd6bdc8fc2b7284
#
_cell.length_a   1.000
_cell.length_b   1.000
_cell.length_c   1.000
_cell.angle_alpha   90.00
_cell.angle_beta   90.00
_cell.angle_gamma   90.00
#
_symmetry.space_group_name_H-M   'P 1'
#
loop_
_entity.id
_entity.type
_entity.pdbx_description
1 polymer ?
#
loop_
_entity_poly.entity_id
_entity_poly.type
_entity_poly.pdbx_seq_one_letter_code
_entity_poly.pdbx_strand_id
1 'polypeptide(L)'
;MSELINENISIEKTSLFDFHNKNNAKIVPFGGYYLPINYPSGIIAEHNHTRLKASLFDVSHMGQIEINGPFVMEAMEKILPISFSKLAPGKIKYTQLLNHEGKIIDDLMIHKTRDENSVWLVVNAACKQKDINHLRDNLNKKFNINLRTDLSLIALQGPKSEKILIDLIPEIKGMEFMSSSWFRYKNYEILISRCGYTGEDGFEISIPNKHVVTFTEKLLKNNDVKLAGLGARDSLRLEAGLCLYGHDIDIEKNPIEAGLKWSICSDRVDKQDFIGGQAIAGEYKKGPQRNLLGFLPKGRAPAREGTLIYDASNKLIGEVTSGGFSPSLGVPISMGYIISSFNNKKEVFLDVRGKKIPADIIKLPFVPHNYFKRKK
;
A
#
# COMPACT_ATOMS: atom_id res chain seq x y z
N MET A 1 24.13 -8.46 -8.31
CA MET A 1 22.85 -8.86 -8.89
C MET A 1 22.56 -8.04 -10.13
N SER A 2 23.20 -8.41 -11.23
CA SER A 2 23.11 -7.76 -12.53
C SER A 2 22.96 -8.85 -13.59
N GLU A 3 21.81 -9.53 -13.61
CA GLU A 3 21.47 -10.44 -14.70
C GLU A 3 20.00 -10.78 -14.54
N LEU A 4 19.16 -10.05 -15.25
CA LEU A 4 17.88 -10.36 -15.86
C LEU A 4 17.23 -9.05 -16.34
N ILE A 5 18.01 -8.23 -17.04
CA ILE A 5 17.43 -7.27 -17.98
C ILE A 5 17.13 -8.10 -19.23
N ASN A 6 15.99 -8.76 -19.21
CA ASN A 6 15.43 -9.35 -20.41
C ASN A 6 14.90 -8.21 -21.28
N GLU A 7 15.37 -8.22 -22.50
CA GLU A 7 15.16 -7.27 -23.59
C GLU A 7 13.69 -6.94 -23.80
N ASN A 8 13.39 -5.63 -24.02
CA ASN A 8 12.14 -5.08 -24.53
C ASN A 8 10.91 -5.02 -23.61
N ILE A 9 11.05 -4.79 -22.30
CA ILE A 9 9.90 -4.29 -21.54
C ILE A 9 9.82 -2.78 -21.79
N SER A 10 8.91 -2.36 -22.67
CA SER A 10 8.62 -0.94 -22.86
C SER A 10 8.05 -0.37 -21.56
N ILE A 11 8.74 0.60 -20.96
CA ILE A 11 8.25 1.30 -19.77
C ILE A 11 7.05 2.15 -20.18
N GLU A 12 5.91 1.91 -19.54
CA GLU A 12 4.65 2.58 -19.85
C GLU A 12 4.60 4.01 -19.28
N LYS A 13 3.67 4.80 -19.81
CA LYS A 13 3.37 6.16 -19.36
C LYS A 13 1.95 6.21 -18.81
N THR A 14 1.77 6.85 -17.67
CA THR A 14 0.44 7.17 -17.17
C THR A 14 -0.18 8.30 -17.98
N SER A 15 -1.49 8.50 -17.87
CA SER A 15 -2.18 9.64 -18.51
C SER A 15 -1.74 11.01 -17.98
N LEU A 16 -1.00 11.03 -16.88
CA LEU A 16 -0.42 12.24 -16.29
C LEU A 16 1.06 12.47 -16.66
N PHE A 17 1.68 11.60 -17.47
CA PHE A 17 3.10 11.68 -17.77
C PHE A 17 3.54 13.06 -18.32
N ASP A 18 2.84 13.59 -19.33
CA ASP A 18 3.15 14.91 -19.89
C ASP A 18 2.85 16.05 -18.90
N PHE A 19 1.84 15.86 -18.06
CA PHE A 19 1.54 16.79 -16.97
C PHE A 19 2.68 16.83 -15.94
N HIS A 20 3.28 15.70 -15.59
CA HIS A 20 4.45 15.65 -14.70
C HIS A 20 5.63 16.41 -15.28
N ASN A 21 5.94 16.20 -16.58
CA ASN A 21 7.01 16.92 -17.26
C ASN A 21 6.78 18.44 -17.28
N LYS A 22 5.56 18.89 -17.56
CA LYS A 22 5.19 20.34 -17.52
C LYS A 22 5.36 20.95 -16.12
N ASN A 23 5.26 20.15 -15.07
CA ASN A 23 5.47 20.56 -13.68
C ASN A 23 6.90 20.31 -13.19
N ASN A 24 7.86 20.08 -14.11
CA ASN A 24 9.28 19.89 -13.84
C ASN A 24 9.56 18.73 -12.85
N ALA A 25 8.79 17.65 -12.92
CA ALA A 25 9.02 16.48 -12.10
C ALA A 25 10.30 15.76 -12.52
N LYS A 26 11.05 15.23 -11.55
CA LYS A 26 12.13 14.28 -11.82
C LYS A 26 11.51 12.90 -12.03
N ILE A 27 11.51 12.43 -13.28
CA ILE A 27 10.89 11.16 -13.68
C ILE A 27 11.88 10.00 -13.52
N VAL A 28 11.37 8.88 -13.01
CA VAL A 28 12.13 7.61 -12.88
C VAL A 28 11.26 6.42 -13.32
N PRO A 29 11.88 5.30 -13.74
CA PRO A 29 11.15 4.04 -13.93
C PRO A 29 10.77 3.46 -12.55
N PHE A 30 9.51 3.04 -12.40
CA PHE A 30 9.00 2.38 -11.20
C PHE A 30 7.78 1.50 -11.54
N GLY A 31 7.81 0.21 -11.14
CA GLY A 31 6.69 -0.72 -11.34
C GLY A 31 6.27 -0.87 -12.81
N GLY A 32 7.20 -0.73 -13.77
CA GLY A 32 6.93 -0.78 -15.21
C GLY A 32 6.45 0.55 -15.83
N TYR A 33 6.45 1.64 -15.07
CA TYR A 33 5.98 2.96 -15.50
C TYR A 33 7.00 4.06 -15.29
N TYR A 34 6.93 5.14 -16.11
CA TYR A 34 7.60 6.40 -15.83
C TYR A 34 6.78 7.25 -14.87
N LEU A 35 7.31 7.50 -13.66
CA LEU A 35 6.63 8.22 -12.58
C LEU A 35 7.52 9.30 -11.95
N PRO A 36 6.94 10.36 -11.34
CA PRO A 36 7.69 11.37 -10.62
C PRO A 36 8.27 10.81 -9.32
N ILE A 37 9.61 10.86 -9.17
CA ILE A 37 10.23 10.60 -7.86
C ILE A 37 10.01 11.78 -6.91
N ASN A 38 10.09 13.01 -7.42
CA ASN A 38 9.77 14.25 -6.74
C ASN A 38 9.53 15.39 -7.74
N TYR A 39 8.95 16.48 -7.26
CA TYR A 39 8.85 17.76 -7.93
C TYR A 39 9.92 18.74 -7.42
N PRO A 40 10.03 19.98 -7.96
CA PRO A 40 11.10 20.93 -7.59
C PRO A 40 11.17 21.27 -6.10
N SER A 41 10.07 21.14 -5.35
CA SER A 41 10.08 21.34 -3.89
C SER A 41 10.93 20.31 -3.13
N GLY A 42 11.13 19.13 -3.71
CA GLY A 42 11.89 18.04 -3.14
C GLY A 42 11.11 17.18 -2.13
N ILE A 43 11.61 15.97 -1.91
CA ILE A 43 10.94 14.90 -1.16
C ILE A 43 10.50 15.34 0.25
N ILE A 44 11.39 16.01 1.01
CA ILE A 44 11.11 16.43 2.40
C ILE A 44 9.99 17.46 2.46
N ALA A 45 9.99 18.42 1.53
CA ALA A 45 8.95 19.45 1.48
C ALA A 45 7.60 18.87 1.06
N GLU A 46 7.58 17.92 0.12
CA GLU A 46 6.37 17.20 -0.30
C GLU A 46 5.81 16.34 0.84
N HIS A 47 6.68 15.62 1.57
CA HIS A 47 6.31 14.86 2.76
C HIS A 47 5.65 15.75 3.82
N ASN A 48 6.32 16.83 4.22
CA ASN A 48 5.83 17.74 5.24
C ASN A 48 4.54 18.43 4.82
N HIS A 49 4.40 18.77 3.53
CA HIS A 49 3.17 19.33 3.00
C HIS A 49 2.00 18.35 3.12
N THR A 50 2.24 17.06 2.84
CA THR A 50 1.23 16.01 3.01
C THR A 50 0.78 15.88 4.46
N ARG A 51 1.71 15.94 5.43
CA ARG A 51 1.39 15.90 6.87
C ARG A 51 0.55 17.09 7.33
N LEU A 52 0.77 18.27 6.74
CA LEU A 52 0.15 19.53 7.22
C LEU A 52 -1.08 19.96 6.43
N LYS A 53 -1.17 19.57 5.17
CA LYS A 53 -2.20 20.06 4.23
C LYS A 53 -2.78 18.94 3.38
N ALA A 54 -2.57 18.98 2.06
CA ALA A 54 -2.95 17.89 1.16
C ALA A 54 -1.98 17.80 -0.02
N SER A 55 -1.60 16.58 -0.39
CA SER A 55 -0.78 16.33 -1.57
C SER A 55 -1.47 15.38 -2.53
N LEU A 56 -1.22 15.59 -3.81
CA LEU A 56 -1.74 14.77 -4.90
C LEU A 56 -0.63 13.91 -5.47
N PHE A 57 -0.85 12.59 -5.47
CA PHE A 57 0.03 11.58 -6.01
C PHE A 57 -0.59 10.92 -7.23
N ASP A 58 0.18 10.73 -8.30
CA ASP A 58 -0.19 9.82 -9.38
C ASP A 58 0.14 8.38 -8.95
N VAL A 59 -0.88 7.57 -8.83
CA VAL A 59 -0.79 6.13 -8.52
C VAL A 59 -1.45 5.29 -9.61
N SER A 60 -1.56 5.85 -10.83
CA SER A 60 -2.20 5.19 -11.99
C SER A 60 -1.47 3.95 -12.49
N HIS A 61 -0.24 3.71 -12.02
CA HIS A 61 0.47 2.46 -12.27
C HIS A 61 -0.15 1.26 -11.55
N MET A 62 -0.91 1.47 -10.48
CA MET A 62 -1.62 0.39 -9.76
C MET A 62 -2.66 -0.27 -10.68
N GLY A 63 -2.84 -1.59 -10.50
CA GLY A 63 -3.88 -2.32 -11.22
C GLY A 63 -5.25 -2.10 -10.58
N GLN A 64 -6.24 -1.74 -11.39
CA GLN A 64 -7.65 -1.67 -10.99
C GLN A 64 -8.38 -2.82 -11.67
N ILE A 65 -8.90 -3.78 -10.90
CA ILE A 65 -9.51 -4.99 -11.43
C ILE A 65 -10.96 -5.06 -10.97
N GLU A 66 -11.87 -5.19 -11.91
CA GLU A 66 -13.28 -5.44 -11.67
C GLU A 66 -13.57 -6.92 -11.94
N ILE A 67 -14.20 -7.60 -10.98
CA ILE A 67 -14.59 -9.00 -11.14
C ILE A 67 -16.10 -9.09 -10.99
N ASN A 68 -16.75 -9.59 -12.04
CA ASN A 68 -18.20 -9.71 -12.11
C ASN A 68 -18.62 -11.17 -12.32
N GLY A 69 -19.67 -11.58 -11.62
CA GLY A 69 -20.29 -12.90 -11.79
C GLY A 69 -21.15 -13.30 -10.60
N PRO A 70 -22.05 -14.27 -10.77
CA PRO A 70 -22.95 -14.70 -9.72
C PRO A 70 -22.15 -15.30 -8.54
N PHE A 71 -22.49 -14.88 -7.32
CA PHE A 71 -21.82 -15.32 -6.09
C PHE A 71 -20.31 -15.01 -6.07
N VAL A 72 -19.90 -13.88 -6.67
CA VAL A 72 -18.47 -13.49 -6.75
C VAL A 72 -17.84 -13.35 -5.35
N MET A 73 -18.57 -12.89 -4.35
CA MET A 73 -18.08 -12.70 -2.99
C MET A 73 -17.70 -14.03 -2.35
N GLU A 74 -18.56 -15.04 -2.48
CA GLU A 74 -18.29 -16.39 -1.97
C GLU A 74 -17.13 -17.06 -2.71
N ALA A 75 -17.00 -16.80 -4.01
CA ALA A 75 -15.87 -17.31 -4.78
C ALA A 75 -14.56 -16.65 -4.34
N MET A 76 -14.55 -15.33 -4.11
CA MET A 76 -13.39 -14.60 -3.62
C MET A 76 -13.01 -14.97 -2.19
N GLU A 77 -13.96 -15.35 -1.32
CA GLU A 77 -13.66 -15.88 0.01
C GLU A 77 -12.84 -17.18 -0.02
N LYS A 78 -12.92 -17.98 -1.10
CA LYS A 78 -12.06 -19.17 -1.27
C LYS A 78 -10.61 -18.83 -1.63
N ILE A 79 -10.37 -17.63 -2.12
CA ILE A 79 -9.06 -17.15 -2.56
C ILE A 79 -8.42 -16.28 -1.47
N LEU A 80 -9.23 -15.43 -0.81
CA LEU A 80 -8.77 -14.41 0.11
C LEU A 80 -9.11 -14.75 1.56
N PRO A 81 -8.24 -14.40 2.54
CA PRO A 81 -8.47 -14.65 3.96
C PRO A 81 -9.47 -13.67 4.61
N ILE A 82 -10.54 -13.32 3.91
CA ILE A 82 -11.56 -12.34 4.35
C ILE A 82 -12.93 -12.99 4.48
N SER A 83 -13.89 -12.27 5.08
CA SER A 83 -15.31 -12.63 5.06
C SER A 83 -16.15 -11.43 4.63
N PHE A 84 -16.82 -11.56 3.49
CA PHE A 84 -17.71 -10.53 2.96
C PHE A 84 -18.98 -10.37 3.79
N SER A 85 -19.42 -11.42 4.51
CA SER A 85 -20.55 -11.32 5.42
C SER A 85 -20.31 -10.35 6.59
N LYS A 86 -19.02 -10.16 6.96
CA LYS A 86 -18.60 -9.21 8.01
C LYS A 86 -18.29 -7.81 7.46
N LEU A 87 -18.35 -7.62 6.14
CA LEU A 87 -18.07 -6.36 5.48
C LEU A 87 -19.36 -5.76 4.94
N ALA A 88 -19.71 -4.55 5.37
CA ALA A 88 -20.89 -3.86 4.84
C ALA A 88 -20.68 -3.44 3.37
N PRO A 89 -21.74 -3.33 2.56
CA PRO A 89 -21.63 -2.79 1.20
C PRO A 89 -20.97 -1.41 1.17
N GLY A 90 -20.08 -1.18 0.21
CA GLY A 90 -19.27 0.04 0.11
C GLY A 90 -18.05 0.08 1.02
N LYS A 91 -17.75 -0.98 1.77
CA LYS A 91 -16.53 -1.06 2.58
C LYS A 91 -15.38 -1.67 1.80
N ILE A 92 -14.18 -1.26 2.20
CA ILE A 92 -12.90 -1.72 1.67
C ILE A 92 -12.20 -2.57 2.74
N LYS A 93 -11.48 -3.59 2.32
CA LYS A 93 -10.61 -4.39 3.17
C LYS A 93 -9.22 -4.50 2.53
N TYR A 94 -8.18 -4.27 3.32
CA TYR A 94 -6.81 -4.66 2.98
C TYR A 94 -6.65 -6.16 3.23
N THR A 95 -6.08 -6.88 2.28
CA THR A 95 -5.89 -8.33 2.36
C THR A 95 -4.74 -8.77 1.46
N GLN A 96 -4.44 -10.05 1.40
CA GLN A 96 -3.37 -10.64 0.60
C GLN A 96 -3.90 -11.77 -0.28
N LEU A 97 -3.36 -11.87 -1.49
CA LEU A 97 -3.37 -13.12 -2.26
C LEU A 97 -2.25 -14.01 -1.72
N LEU A 98 -2.59 -15.25 -1.39
CA LEU A 98 -1.65 -16.24 -0.86
C LEU A 98 -1.49 -17.41 -1.83
N ASN A 99 -0.31 -18.04 -1.80
CA ASN A 99 -0.12 -19.33 -2.40
C ASN A 99 -0.53 -20.46 -1.43
N HIS A 100 -0.45 -21.71 -1.85
CA HIS A 100 -0.82 -22.86 -1.03
C HIS A 100 0.06 -23.03 0.21
N GLU A 101 1.30 -22.54 0.17
CA GLU A 101 2.25 -22.52 1.29
C GLU A 101 1.99 -21.34 2.26
N GLY A 102 0.95 -20.54 2.02
CA GLY A 102 0.58 -19.40 2.86
C GLY A 102 1.48 -18.18 2.68
N LYS A 103 2.28 -18.13 1.60
CA LYS A 103 3.15 -17.01 1.28
C LYS A 103 2.41 -15.95 0.46
N ILE A 104 2.84 -14.70 0.57
CA ILE A 104 2.17 -13.54 -0.03
C ILE A 104 2.52 -13.43 -1.51
N ILE A 105 1.54 -13.67 -2.39
CA ILE A 105 1.65 -13.41 -3.83
C ILE A 105 1.60 -11.91 -4.10
N ASP A 106 0.62 -11.23 -3.50
CA ASP A 106 0.47 -9.77 -3.51
C ASP A 106 -0.37 -9.31 -2.32
N ASP A 107 -0.27 -8.03 -1.96
CA ASP A 107 -1.17 -7.36 -1.04
C ASP A 107 -2.07 -6.38 -1.82
N LEU A 108 -3.33 -6.29 -1.44
CA LEU A 108 -4.32 -5.56 -2.22
C LEU A 108 -5.44 -4.96 -1.37
N MET A 109 -6.13 -4.01 -1.97
CA MET A 109 -7.39 -3.51 -1.45
C MET A 109 -8.53 -4.19 -2.19
N ILE A 110 -9.51 -4.77 -1.45
CA ILE A 110 -10.73 -5.28 -2.04
C ILE A 110 -11.92 -4.48 -1.55
N HIS A 111 -12.79 -4.09 -2.49
CA HIS A 111 -13.98 -3.31 -2.22
C HIS A 111 -15.21 -4.21 -2.36
N LYS A 112 -16.00 -4.29 -1.31
CA LYS A 112 -17.35 -4.85 -1.40
C LYS A 112 -18.24 -3.79 -2.03
N THR A 113 -18.53 -3.94 -3.32
CA THR A 113 -19.43 -3.02 -4.03
C THR A 113 -20.86 -3.14 -3.49
N ARG A 114 -21.77 -2.27 -3.95
CA ARG A 114 -23.19 -2.39 -3.63
C ARG A 114 -23.91 -3.42 -4.51
N ASP A 115 -23.29 -3.78 -5.64
CA ASP A 115 -23.72 -4.87 -6.50
C ASP A 115 -23.15 -6.18 -5.94
N GLU A 116 -24.02 -7.11 -5.55
CA GLU A 116 -23.63 -8.41 -4.98
C GLU A 116 -22.90 -9.32 -5.97
N ASN A 117 -23.02 -9.02 -7.26
CA ASN A 117 -22.34 -9.74 -8.34
C ASN A 117 -21.03 -9.06 -8.79
N SER A 118 -20.53 -8.07 -8.06
CA SER A 118 -19.32 -7.34 -8.40
C SER A 118 -18.42 -7.10 -7.20
N VAL A 119 -17.11 -7.23 -7.41
CA VAL A 119 -16.07 -6.77 -6.48
C VAL A 119 -15.02 -5.97 -7.26
N TRP A 120 -14.37 -5.03 -6.55
CA TRP A 120 -13.32 -4.20 -7.14
C TRP A 120 -12.03 -4.37 -6.36
N LEU A 121 -10.90 -4.55 -7.06
CA LEU A 121 -9.59 -4.70 -6.47
C LEU A 121 -8.66 -3.57 -6.93
N VAL A 122 -7.77 -3.14 -6.03
CA VAL A 122 -6.59 -2.35 -6.37
C VAL A 122 -5.37 -3.15 -5.96
N VAL A 123 -4.50 -3.48 -6.94
CA VAL A 123 -3.36 -4.38 -6.81
C VAL A 123 -2.05 -3.67 -7.16
N ASN A 124 -0.91 -4.20 -6.71
CA ASN A 124 0.39 -3.60 -6.99
C ASN A 124 0.75 -3.65 -8.49
N ALA A 125 1.41 -2.60 -8.97
CA ALA A 125 1.74 -2.42 -10.38
C ALA A 125 2.52 -3.58 -10.97
N ALA A 126 3.57 -4.03 -10.29
CA ALA A 126 4.42 -5.14 -10.73
C ALA A 126 3.72 -6.51 -10.64
N CYS A 127 2.62 -6.61 -9.91
CA CYS A 127 1.89 -7.86 -9.67
C CYS A 127 0.67 -8.07 -10.56
N LYS A 128 0.21 -7.04 -11.29
CA LYS A 128 -1.04 -7.07 -12.09
C LYS A 128 -1.26 -8.35 -12.89
N GLN A 129 -0.29 -8.75 -13.69
CA GLN A 129 -0.45 -9.93 -14.54
C GLN A 129 -0.42 -11.24 -13.73
N LYS A 130 0.43 -11.31 -12.71
CA LYS A 130 0.51 -12.44 -11.78
C LYS A 130 -0.81 -12.63 -11.03
N ASP A 131 -1.38 -11.52 -10.55
CA ASP A 131 -2.65 -11.54 -9.80
C ASP A 131 -3.82 -11.95 -10.69
N ILE A 132 -3.91 -11.40 -11.92
CA ILE A 132 -4.93 -11.78 -12.89
C ILE A 132 -4.82 -13.27 -13.23
N ASN A 133 -3.62 -13.80 -13.42
CA ASN A 133 -3.42 -15.22 -13.67
C ASN A 133 -3.86 -16.06 -12.46
N HIS A 134 -3.41 -15.69 -11.25
CA HIS A 134 -3.83 -16.38 -10.02
C HIS A 134 -5.36 -16.37 -9.84
N LEU A 135 -6.02 -15.23 -10.12
CA LEU A 135 -7.48 -15.14 -10.07
C LEU A 135 -8.13 -16.04 -11.13
N ARG A 136 -7.62 -16.07 -12.37
CA ARG A 136 -8.15 -16.92 -13.46
C ARG A 136 -8.00 -18.41 -13.19
N ASP A 137 -6.89 -18.80 -12.56
CA ASP A 137 -6.62 -20.20 -12.22
C ASP A 137 -7.55 -20.72 -11.11
N ASN A 138 -8.03 -19.81 -10.23
CA ASN A 138 -8.85 -20.17 -9.06
C ASN A 138 -10.33 -19.76 -9.20
N LEU A 139 -10.69 -18.95 -10.18
CA LEU A 139 -12.06 -18.62 -10.54
C LEU A 139 -12.46 -19.36 -11.81
N ASN A 140 -13.68 -19.87 -11.85
CA ASN A 140 -14.18 -20.53 -13.06
C ASN A 140 -14.58 -19.51 -14.15
N LYS A 141 -14.83 -19.99 -15.37
CA LYS A 141 -15.14 -19.16 -16.56
C LYS A 141 -16.42 -18.32 -16.48
N LYS A 142 -17.24 -18.50 -15.44
CA LYS A 142 -18.46 -17.68 -15.24
C LYS A 142 -18.16 -16.29 -14.68
N PHE A 143 -16.92 -16.06 -14.18
CA PHE A 143 -16.48 -14.77 -13.69
C PHE A 143 -15.75 -13.99 -14.80
N ASN A 144 -16.17 -12.74 -15.01
CA ASN A 144 -15.45 -11.82 -15.88
C ASN A 144 -14.44 -11.03 -15.05
N ILE A 145 -13.16 -11.17 -15.37
CA ILE A 145 -12.04 -10.46 -14.73
C ILE A 145 -11.56 -9.39 -15.70
N ASN A 146 -11.83 -8.15 -15.40
CA ASN A 146 -11.56 -7.00 -16.25
C ASN A 146 -10.53 -6.06 -15.62
N LEU A 147 -9.33 -5.96 -16.22
CA LEU A 147 -8.34 -4.94 -15.88
C LEU A 147 -8.76 -3.60 -16.50
N ARG A 148 -9.07 -2.63 -15.66
CA ARG A 148 -9.59 -1.31 -16.05
C ARG A 148 -8.44 -0.37 -16.46
N THR A 149 -7.91 -0.58 -17.66
CA THR A 149 -6.86 0.26 -18.25
C THR A 149 -7.38 1.63 -18.75
N ASP A 150 -8.70 1.79 -18.81
CA ASP A 150 -9.39 3.04 -19.14
C ASP A 150 -9.43 4.06 -18.00
N LEU A 151 -9.00 3.66 -16.79
CA LEU A 151 -9.03 4.49 -15.60
C LEU A 151 -7.62 4.80 -15.07
N SER A 152 -7.40 6.05 -14.75
CA SER A 152 -6.29 6.52 -13.91
C SER A 152 -6.67 6.41 -12.43
N LEU A 153 -5.67 6.33 -11.56
CA LEU A 153 -5.84 6.39 -10.12
C LEU A 153 -4.96 7.52 -9.56
N ILE A 154 -5.57 8.47 -8.85
CA ILE A 154 -4.85 9.53 -8.16
C ILE A 154 -5.18 9.49 -6.67
N ALA A 155 -4.21 9.83 -5.82
CA ALA A 155 -4.39 9.86 -4.38
C ALA A 155 -4.25 11.30 -3.85
N LEU A 156 -5.31 11.84 -3.23
CA LEU A 156 -5.32 13.10 -2.51
C LEU A 156 -5.20 12.82 -1.02
N GLN A 157 -4.03 13.08 -0.42
CA GLN A 157 -3.66 12.65 0.92
C GLN A 157 -3.27 13.82 1.82
N GLY A 158 -3.71 13.79 3.06
CA GLY A 158 -3.39 14.79 4.10
C GLY A 158 -4.65 15.32 4.80
N PRO A 159 -4.51 16.01 5.95
CA PRO A 159 -5.62 16.39 6.83
C PRO A 159 -6.64 17.35 6.20
N LYS A 160 -6.29 18.03 5.09
CA LYS A 160 -7.21 18.93 4.39
C LYS A 160 -7.92 18.26 3.22
N SER A 161 -7.65 17.01 2.90
CA SER A 161 -8.17 16.31 1.71
C SER A 161 -9.69 16.29 1.67
N GLU A 162 -10.37 15.99 2.80
CA GLU A 162 -11.84 15.96 2.84
C GLU A 162 -12.45 17.33 2.49
N LYS A 163 -11.97 18.38 3.14
CA LYS A 163 -12.48 19.75 2.89
C LYS A 163 -12.33 20.15 1.42
N ILE A 164 -11.17 19.86 0.83
CA ILE A 164 -10.85 20.19 -0.57
C ILE A 164 -11.75 19.41 -1.53
N LEU A 165 -11.94 18.11 -1.27
CA LEU A 165 -12.71 17.27 -2.18
C LEU A 165 -14.22 17.52 -2.06
N ILE A 166 -14.74 17.87 -0.89
CA ILE A 166 -16.15 18.30 -0.67
C ILE A 166 -16.51 19.52 -1.53
N ASP A 167 -15.58 20.46 -1.74
CA ASP A 167 -15.83 21.63 -2.60
C ASP A 167 -16.06 21.24 -4.07
N LEU A 168 -15.64 20.06 -4.49
CA LEU A 168 -15.85 19.52 -5.83
C LEU A 168 -16.99 18.50 -5.89
N ILE A 169 -17.13 17.71 -4.85
CA ILE A 169 -18.04 16.56 -4.76
C ILE A 169 -18.62 16.54 -3.32
N PRO A 170 -19.66 17.34 -3.05
CA PRO A 170 -20.23 17.48 -1.71
C PRO A 170 -20.73 16.16 -1.10
N GLU A 171 -21.10 15.19 -1.96
CA GLU A 171 -21.66 13.90 -1.59
C GLU A 171 -20.66 13.00 -0.83
N ILE A 172 -19.35 13.29 -0.88
CA ILE A 172 -18.34 12.54 -0.11
C ILE A 172 -18.37 12.86 1.38
N LYS A 173 -19.09 13.93 1.77
CA LYS A 173 -19.15 14.36 3.17
C LYS A 173 -19.61 13.21 4.07
N GLY A 174 -18.78 12.91 5.07
CA GLY A 174 -19.07 11.86 6.05
C GLY A 174 -18.78 10.44 5.55
N MET A 175 -18.13 10.24 4.39
CA MET A 175 -17.56 8.94 4.05
C MET A 175 -16.68 8.45 5.19
N GLU A 176 -16.78 7.18 5.54
CA GLU A 176 -15.95 6.56 6.56
C GLU A 176 -14.60 6.11 5.98
N PHE A 177 -13.57 6.11 6.79
CA PHE A 177 -12.29 5.50 6.41
C PHE A 177 -12.50 4.02 6.05
N MET A 178 -11.79 3.52 5.03
CA MET A 178 -11.98 2.20 4.43
C MET A 178 -13.39 2.01 3.87
N SER A 179 -13.88 3.01 3.13
CA SER A 179 -15.11 2.92 2.34
C SER A 179 -14.93 3.50 0.94
N SER A 180 -15.75 3.04 -0.01
CA SER A 180 -15.76 3.51 -1.39
C SER A 180 -17.19 3.65 -1.93
N SER A 181 -17.36 4.55 -2.87
CA SER A 181 -18.62 4.70 -3.62
C SER A 181 -18.36 5.32 -4.98
N TRP A 182 -19.22 5.00 -5.93
CA TRP A 182 -19.28 5.70 -7.21
C TRP A 182 -20.01 7.03 -7.05
N PHE A 183 -19.45 8.08 -7.67
CA PHE A 183 -20.02 9.41 -7.69
C PHE A 183 -20.06 9.93 -9.13
N ARG A 184 -21.09 10.69 -9.44
CA ARG A 184 -21.17 11.37 -10.72
C ARG A 184 -20.52 12.76 -10.60
N TYR A 185 -19.44 12.96 -11.36
CA TYR A 185 -18.79 14.26 -11.46
C TYR A 185 -18.99 14.81 -12.88
N LYS A 186 -19.77 15.90 -13.02
CA LYS A 186 -20.20 16.43 -14.31
C LYS A 186 -20.94 15.36 -15.15
N ASN A 187 -20.34 14.91 -16.26
CA ASN A 187 -20.89 13.95 -17.21
C ASN A 187 -20.21 12.58 -17.18
N TYR A 188 -19.40 12.28 -16.17
CA TYR A 188 -18.74 10.99 -16.02
C TYR A 188 -18.75 10.51 -14.57
N GLU A 189 -18.52 9.24 -14.38
CA GLU A 189 -18.46 8.58 -13.07
C GLU A 189 -17.02 8.46 -12.60
N ILE A 190 -16.84 8.55 -11.30
CA ILE A 190 -15.59 8.33 -10.59
C ILE A 190 -15.84 7.45 -9.38
N LEU A 191 -14.92 6.52 -9.09
CA LEU A 191 -14.93 5.77 -7.85
C LEU A 191 -14.03 6.49 -6.84
N ILE A 192 -14.60 6.88 -5.71
CA ILE A 192 -13.83 7.51 -4.62
C ILE A 192 -13.75 6.54 -3.45
N SER A 193 -12.53 6.32 -2.98
CA SER A 193 -12.21 5.48 -1.84
C SER A 193 -11.55 6.32 -0.75
N ARG A 194 -12.10 6.36 0.47
CA ARG A 194 -11.43 7.03 1.59
C ARG A 194 -10.43 6.06 2.20
N CYS A 195 -9.22 6.09 1.68
CA CYS A 195 -8.09 5.26 2.06
C CYS A 195 -6.79 5.93 1.59
N GLY A 196 -5.66 5.27 1.81
CA GLY A 196 -4.36 5.76 1.33
C GLY A 196 -3.19 5.02 1.96
N TYR A 197 -1.99 5.44 1.58
CA TYR A 197 -0.72 4.80 1.92
C TYR A 197 0.26 5.78 2.59
N THR A 198 -0.26 6.73 3.37
CA THR A 198 0.53 7.83 3.95
C THR A 198 0.48 7.91 5.48
N GLY A 199 -0.43 7.18 6.11
CA GLY A 199 -0.74 7.36 7.52
C GLY A 199 -1.63 8.58 7.82
N GLU A 200 -1.91 9.43 6.82
CA GLU A 200 -2.87 10.52 6.90
C GLU A 200 -4.23 10.12 6.33
N ASP A 201 -5.26 10.88 6.68
CA ASP A 201 -6.56 10.79 6.01
C ASP A 201 -6.45 11.24 4.56
N GLY A 202 -7.30 10.68 3.70
CA GLY A 202 -7.28 11.03 2.28
C GLY A 202 -8.14 10.12 1.44
N PHE A 203 -8.05 10.33 0.13
CA PHE A 203 -8.88 9.64 -0.85
C PHE A 203 -8.04 9.16 -2.02
N GLU A 204 -8.40 7.98 -2.52
CA GLU A 204 -7.98 7.49 -3.83
C GLU A 204 -9.15 7.64 -4.80
N ILE A 205 -8.89 8.17 -5.98
CA ILE A 205 -9.91 8.57 -6.96
C ILE A 205 -9.61 7.88 -8.28
N SER A 206 -10.43 6.89 -8.62
CA SER A 206 -10.48 6.25 -9.93
C SER A 206 -11.25 7.13 -10.91
N ILE A 207 -10.63 7.54 -11.99
CA ILE A 207 -11.18 8.50 -12.94
C ILE A 207 -10.84 8.12 -14.39
N PRO A 208 -11.75 8.29 -15.37
CA PRO A 208 -11.44 8.03 -16.76
C PRO A 208 -10.21 8.80 -17.23
N ASN A 209 -9.29 8.11 -17.92
CA ASN A 209 -8.00 8.64 -18.38
C ASN A 209 -8.11 10.01 -19.05
N LYS A 210 -9.13 10.20 -19.92
CA LYS A 210 -9.36 11.45 -20.65
C LYS A 210 -9.69 12.66 -19.76
N HIS A 211 -10.04 12.44 -18.48
CA HIS A 211 -10.46 13.48 -17.55
C HIS A 211 -9.45 13.75 -16.42
N VAL A 212 -8.46 12.88 -16.22
CA VAL A 212 -7.56 12.94 -15.06
C VAL A 212 -6.72 14.23 -15.02
N VAL A 213 -6.21 14.71 -16.16
CA VAL A 213 -5.42 15.97 -16.22
C VAL A 213 -6.27 17.15 -15.76
N THR A 214 -7.46 17.33 -16.36
CA THR A 214 -8.36 18.45 -16.02
C THR A 214 -8.83 18.38 -14.56
N PHE A 215 -9.08 17.20 -14.03
CA PHE A 215 -9.47 17.00 -12.63
C PHE A 215 -8.32 17.33 -11.69
N THR A 216 -7.09 16.89 -12.00
CA THR A 216 -5.86 17.23 -11.28
C THR A 216 -5.62 18.75 -11.25
N GLU A 217 -5.72 19.42 -12.39
CA GLU A 217 -5.61 20.88 -12.48
C GLU A 217 -6.66 21.61 -11.63
N LYS A 218 -7.88 21.04 -11.55
CA LYS A 218 -8.94 21.61 -10.72
C LYS A 218 -8.64 21.51 -9.23
N LEU A 219 -8.09 20.37 -8.77
CA LEU A 219 -7.64 20.19 -7.39
C LEU A 219 -6.49 21.16 -7.04
N LEU A 220 -5.54 21.35 -7.96
CA LEU A 220 -4.37 22.23 -7.77
C LEU A 220 -4.71 23.72 -7.74
N LYS A 221 -5.92 24.12 -8.11
CA LYS A 221 -6.39 25.51 -7.90
C LYS A 221 -6.54 25.88 -6.42
N ASN A 222 -6.66 24.87 -5.55
CA ASN A 222 -6.65 25.09 -4.12
C ASN A 222 -5.19 25.19 -3.62
N ASN A 223 -4.83 26.31 -2.99
CA ASN A 223 -3.48 26.60 -2.50
C ASN A 223 -2.96 25.62 -1.45
N ASP A 224 -3.83 24.83 -0.85
CA ASP A 224 -3.47 23.78 0.10
C ASP A 224 -3.14 22.43 -0.57
N VAL A 225 -3.28 22.33 -1.89
CA VAL A 225 -2.92 21.13 -2.68
C VAL A 225 -1.59 21.35 -3.40
N LYS A 226 -0.67 20.40 -3.26
CA LYS A 226 0.57 20.34 -4.03
C LYS A 226 0.76 18.95 -4.62
N LEU A 227 1.56 18.85 -5.67
CA LEU A 227 2.00 17.59 -6.22
C LEU A 227 3.06 16.95 -5.31
N ALA A 228 3.03 15.63 -5.21
CA ALA A 228 4.05 14.86 -4.52
C ALA A 228 4.39 13.58 -5.29
N GLY A 229 5.65 13.18 -5.23
CA GLY A 229 6.18 12.03 -5.95
C GLY A 229 6.39 10.79 -5.07
N LEU A 230 6.95 9.75 -5.70
CA LEU A 230 7.23 8.45 -5.08
C LEU A 230 8.14 8.56 -3.84
N GLY A 231 9.08 9.51 -3.83
CA GLY A 231 9.99 9.67 -2.69
C GLY A 231 9.26 10.13 -1.42
N ALA A 232 8.29 11.04 -1.55
CA ALA A 232 7.43 11.43 -0.44
C ALA A 232 6.47 10.29 -0.06
N ARG A 233 5.89 9.58 -1.05
CA ARG A 233 5.05 8.40 -0.81
C ARG A 233 5.79 7.35 0.00
N ASP A 234 7.04 7.04 -0.34
CA ASP A 234 7.85 6.04 0.38
C ASP A 234 8.19 6.48 1.81
N SER A 235 8.63 7.72 2.02
CA SER A 235 8.92 8.20 3.37
C SER A 235 7.66 8.26 4.27
N LEU A 236 6.49 8.61 3.72
CA LEU A 236 5.21 8.64 4.42
C LEU A 236 4.75 7.24 4.83
N ARG A 237 4.76 6.26 3.89
CA ARG A 237 4.35 4.88 4.19
C ARG A 237 5.27 4.24 5.22
N LEU A 238 6.61 4.49 5.12
CA LEU A 238 7.61 3.97 6.06
C LEU A 238 7.34 4.49 7.48
N GLU A 239 7.09 5.79 7.65
CA GLU A 239 6.68 6.37 8.94
C GLU A 239 5.39 5.74 9.47
N ALA A 240 4.44 5.46 8.59
CA ALA A 240 3.19 4.80 8.94
C ALA A 240 3.34 3.29 9.18
N GLY A 241 4.54 2.72 9.02
CA GLY A 241 4.78 1.28 9.21
C GLY A 241 4.03 0.39 8.23
N LEU A 242 3.74 0.89 7.02
CA LEU A 242 3.04 0.16 5.97
C LEU A 242 4.05 -0.58 5.08
N CYS A 243 3.80 -1.88 4.87
CA CYS A 243 4.64 -2.73 4.05
C CYS A 243 4.67 -2.29 2.58
N LEU A 244 5.81 -2.48 1.92
CA LEU A 244 5.96 -2.36 0.48
C LEU A 244 6.22 -3.73 -0.11
N TYR A 245 5.37 -4.17 -1.06
CA TYR A 245 5.56 -5.44 -1.77
C TYR A 245 6.86 -5.42 -2.58
N GLY A 246 7.59 -6.53 -2.53
CA GLY A 246 8.92 -6.68 -3.12
C GLY A 246 10.08 -6.26 -2.21
N HIS A 247 9.78 -5.68 -1.03
CA HIS A 247 10.76 -5.28 -0.02
C HIS A 247 10.40 -5.88 1.36
N ASP A 248 9.34 -5.38 1.99
CA ASP A 248 8.92 -5.84 3.33
C ASP A 248 8.15 -7.16 3.26
N ILE A 249 7.39 -7.36 2.21
CA ILE A 249 6.60 -8.56 1.93
C ILE A 249 6.82 -9.04 0.49
N ASP A 250 6.84 -10.34 0.30
CA ASP A 250 7.07 -11.01 -0.97
C ASP A 250 6.60 -12.47 -0.90
N ILE A 251 6.95 -13.26 -1.93
CA ILE A 251 6.61 -14.68 -2.03
C ILE A 251 7.30 -15.58 -0.98
N GLU A 252 8.28 -15.06 -0.24
CA GLU A 252 8.98 -15.79 0.84
C GLU A 252 8.41 -15.48 2.22
N LYS A 253 7.51 -14.50 2.32
CA LYS A 253 6.93 -14.02 3.57
C LYS A 253 5.46 -14.46 3.70
N ASN A 254 5.00 -14.66 4.95
CA ASN A 254 3.59 -14.87 5.23
C ASN A 254 3.00 -13.70 6.02
N PRO A 255 1.66 -13.53 6.03
CA PRO A 255 1.04 -12.37 6.69
C PRO A 255 1.26 -12.31 8.21
N ILE A 256 1.53 -13.44 8.86
CA ILE A 256 1.67 -13.47 10.32
C ILE A 256 3.02 -12.90 10.73
N GLU A 257 4.10 -13.33 10.10
CA GLU A 257 5.44 -12.79 10.35
C GLU A 257 5.58 -11.32 9.92
N ALA A 258 4.81 -10.90 8.89
CA ALA A 258 4.76 -9.51 8.41
C ALA A 258 3.93 -8.56 9.30
N GLY A 259 3.38 -9.04 10.43
CA GLY A 259 2.55 -8.23 11.31
C GLY A 259 1.16 -7.93 10.75
N LEU A 260 0.74 -8.63 9.68
CA LEU A 260 -0.53 -8.41 8.99
C LEU A 260 -1.67 -9.34 9.47
N LYS A 261 -1.50 -10.00 10.62
CA LYS A 261 -2.52 -10.88 11.22
C LYS A 261 -3.91 -10.22 11.31
N TRP A 262 -3.98 -8.92 11.53
CA TRP A 262 -5.20 -8.14 11.63
C TRP A 262 -6.02 -8.09 10.31
N SER A 263 -5.39 -8.31 9.16
CA SER A 263 -6.05 -8.33 7.84
C SER A 263 -6.81 -9.63 7.58
N ILE A 264 -6.49 -10.69 8.32
CA ILE A 264 -7.03 -12.03 8.18
C ILE A 264 -8.25 -12.21 9.06
N CYS A 265 -9.32 -12.78 8.53
CA CYS A 265 -10.51 -13.13 9.29
C CYS A 265 -10.26 -14.42 10.09
N SER A 266 -10.33 -14.34 11.44
CA SER A 266 -10.09 -15.45 12.34
C SER A 266 -10.94 -16.69 12.04
N ASP A 267 -12.24 -16.49 11.80
CA ASP A 267 -13.18 -17.59 11.50
C ASP A 267 -12.80 -18.35 10.22
N ARG A 268 -12.14 -17.68 9.27
CA ARG A 268 -11.66 -18.30 8.03
C ARG A 268 -10.43 -19.14 8.28
N VAL A 269 -9.55 -18.70 9.19
CA VAL A 269 -8.38 -19.48 9.61
C VAL A 269 -8.81 -20.78 10.32
N ASP A 270 -9.85 -20.72 11.15
CA ASP A 270 -10.35 -21.92 11.83
C ASP A 270 -11.00 -22.91 10.86
N LYS A 271 -11.65 -22.44 9.81
CA LYS A 271 -12.21 -23.28 8.73
C LYS A 271 -11.16 -23.76 7.73
N GLN A 272 -10.04 -23.04 7.60
CA GLN A 272 -8.97 -23.31 6.62
C GLN A 272 -9.49 -23.41 5.17
N ASP A 273 -10.52 -22.65 4.83
CA ASP A 273 -11.32 -22.79 3.60
C ASP A 273 -10.97 -21.72 2.53
N PHE A 274 -9.74 -21.19 2.60
CA PHE A 274 -9.16 -20.29 1.58
C PHE A 274 -7.74 -20.74 1.24
N ILE A 275 -7.22 -20.27 0.09
CA ILE A 275 -5.86 -20.61 -0.37
C ILE A 275 -4.84 -20.18 0.66
N GLY A 276 -3.96 -21.11 1.08
CA GLY A 276 -2.94 -20.89 2.10
C GLY A 276 -3.45 -20.97 3.54
N GLY A 277 -4.76 -21.10 3.77
CA GLY A 277 -5.36 -21.12 5.11
C GLY A 277 -4.81 -22.22 6.02
N GLN A 278 -4.62 -23.41 5.49
CA GLN A 278 -4.05 -24.54 6.23
C GLN A 278 -2.59 -24.24 6.64
N ALA A 279 -1.81 -23.68 5.73
CA ALA A 279 -0.39 -23.41 5.96
C ALA A 279 -0.17 -22.37 7.08
N ILE A 280 -0.97 -21.29 7.11
CA ILE A 280 -0.79 -20.21 8.10
C ILE A 280 -1.46 -20.48 9.45
N ALA A 281 -2.37 -21.46 9.54
CA ALA A 281 -3.18 -21.71 10.75
C ALA A 281 -2.35 -21.96 12.01
N GLY A 282 -1.22 -22.66 11.87
CA GLY A 282 -0.29 -22.95 12.97
C GLY A 282 0.35 -21.69 13.53
N GLU A 283 0.93 -20.85 12.66
CA GLU A 283 1.56 -19.60 13.05
C GLU A 283 0.53 -18.55 13.50
N TYR A 284 -0.65 -18.55 12.92
CA TYR A 284 -1.75 -17.68 13.36
C TYR A 284 -2.09 -17.88 14.85
N LYS A 285 -2.05 -19.14 15.34
CA LYS A 285 -2.36 -19.50 16.73
C LYS A 285 -1.16 -19.36 17.66
N LYS A 286 0.02 -19.82 17.23
CA LYS A 286 1.23 -19.91 18.06
C LYS A 286 2.16 -18.70 17.96
N GLY A 287 2.00 -17.87 16.94
CA GLY A 287 2.93 -16.82 16.55
C GLY A 287 4.01 -17.31 15.58
N PRO A 288 4.64 -16.38 14.84
CA PRO A 288 5.66 -16.70 13.82
C PRO A 288 7.05 -16.89 14.43
N GLN A 289 7.97 -17.46 13.64
CA GLN A 289 9.39 -17.63 14.05
C GLN A 289 10.19 -16.32 13.97
N ARG A 290 9.75 -15.36 13.14
CA ARG A 290 10.34 -14.02 12.99
C ARG A 290 9.23 -13.00 12.86
N ASN A 291 9.53 -11.73 13.18
CA ASN A 291 8.56 -10.63 13.11
C ASN A 291 9.14 -9.42 12.43
N LEU A 292 8.32 -8.76 11.64
CA LEU A 292 8.59 -7.44 11.12
C LEU A 292 8.44 -6.40 12.24
N LEU A 293 9.50 -5.63 12.51
CA LEU A 293 9.55 -4.62 13.55
C LEU A 293 10.17 -3.32 13.03
N GLY A 294 9.99 -2.25 13.80
CA GLY A 294 10.64 -0.96 13.56
C GLY A 294 11.95 -0.84 14.32
N PHE A 295 12.90 -0.10 13.74
CA PHE A 295 14.20 0.19 14.33
C PHE A 295 14.50 1.70 14.25
N LEU A 296 14.99 2.27 15.36
CA LEU A 296 15.50 3.64 15.45
C LEU A 296 17.03 3.60 15.62
N PRO A 297 17.81 3.70 14.54
CA PRO A 297 19.27 3.71 14.60
C PRO A 297 19.79 4.93 15.38
N LYS A 298 20.73 4.71 16.31
CA LYS A 298 21.38 5.76 17.11
C LYS A 298 22.51 6.42 16.30
N GLY A 299 22.18 6.98 15.13
CA GLY A 299 23.12 7.59 14.19
C GLY A 299 22.41 8.45 13.15
N ARG A 300 23.20 9.07 12.26
CA ARG A 300 22.64 9.90 11.18
C ARG A 300 22.41 9.15 9.88
N ALA A 301 23.09 8.02 9.69
CA ALA A 301 22.97 7.22 8.47
C ALA A 301 21.80 6.25 8.58
N PRO A 302 20.88 6.22 7.61
CA PRO A 302 19.81 5.22 7.59
C PRO A 302 20.38 3.83 7.28
N ALA A 303 19.88 2.83 7.99
CA ALA A 303 20.05 1.44 7.61
C ALA A 303 19.09 1.14 6.45
N ARG A 304 19.62 0.73 5.31
CA ARG A 304 18.87 0.43 4.10
C ARG A 304 18.54 -1.05 4.02
N GLU A 305 17.68 -1.42 3.08
CA GLU A 305 17.41 -2.81 2.71
C GLU A 305 18.72 -3.62 2.59
N GLY A 306 18.72 -4.88 3.08
CA GLY A 306 19.88 -5.76 3.12
C GLY A 306 20.83 -5.50 4.30
N THR A 307 20.57 -4.49 5.15
CA THR A 307 21.37 -4.24 6.35
C THR A 307 21.15 -5.37 7.35
N LEU A 308 22.23 -6.08 7.76
CA LEU A 308 22.14 -7.18 8.71
C LEU A 308 21.93 -6.66 10.15
N ILE A 309 21.14 -7.43 10.92
CA ILE A 309 20.78 -7.12 12.31
C ILE A 309 21.42 -8.14 13.24
N TYR A 310 22.11 -7.65 14.28
CA TYR A 310 22.83 -8.47 15.25
C TYR A 310 22.35 -8.20 16.66
N ASP A 311 22.51 -9.19 17.52
CA ASP A 311 22.34 -9.03 18.97
C ASP A 311 23.63 -8.50 19.64
N ALA A 312 23.58 -8.29 20.95
CA ALA A 312 24.71 -7.81 21.75
C ALA A 312 25.90 -8.82 21.80
N SER A 313 25.68 -10.10 21.49
CA SER A 313 26.72 -11.11 21.37
C SER A 313 27.29 -11.26 19.97
N ASN A 314 26.92 -10.33 19.06
CA ASN A 314 27.30 -10.36 17.63
C ASN A 314 26.73 -11.53 16.84
N LYS A 315 25.63 -12.14 17.31
CA LYS A 315 24.90 -13.17 16.56
C LYS A 315 23.98 -12.50 15.55
N LEU A 316 23.99 -12.97 14.30
CA LEU A 316 23.03 -12.55 13.27
C LEU A 316 21.62 -13.01 13.67
N ILE A 317 20.68 -12.06 13.73
CA ILE A 317 19.30 -12.31 14.15
C ILE A 317 18.25 -11.83 13.16
N GLY A 318 18.65 -11.13 12.09
CA GLY A 318 17.70 -10.60 11.11
C GLY A 318 18.31 -9.69 10.07
N GLU A 319 17.41 -9.04 9.32
CA GLU A 319 17.75 -8.15 8.21
C GLU A 319 16.72 -7.04 8.06
N VAL A 320 17.18 -5.84 7.67
CA VAL A 320 16.36 -4.68 7.32
C VAL A 320 15.79 -4.86 5.91
N THR A 321 14.50 -4.60 5.76
CA THR A 321 13.78 -4.69 4.48
C THR A 321 13.45 -3.31 3.89
N SER A 322 13.26 -2.31 4.76
CA SER A 322 13.02 -0.92 4.35
C SER A 322 13.73 0.04 5.29
N GLY A 323 14.31 1.11 4.76
CA GLY A 323 14.96 2.10 5.60
C GLY A 323 15.18 3.44 4.93
N GLY A 324 14.98 4.51 5.68
CA GLY A 324 15.07 5.86 5.18
C GLY A 324 15.23 6.90 6.28
N PHE A 325 15.14 8.16 5.89
CA PHE A 325 15.03 9.28 6.82
C PHE A 325 13.56 9.60 7.05
N SER A 326 13.17 9.80 8.31
CA SER A 326 11.84 10.27 8.70
C SER A 326 11.85 11.80 8.81
N PRO A 327 11.19 12.52 7.89
CA PRO A 327 11.09 13.99 8.00
C PRO A 327 10.30 14.44 9.23
N SER A 328 9.28 13.65 9.66
CA SER A 328 8.46 13.98 10.83
C SER A 328 9.24 13.85 12.14
N LEU A 329 10.10 12.84 12.26
CA LEU A 329 10.90 12.58 13.48
C LEU A 329 12.28 13.23 13.45
N GLY A 330 12.78 13.61 12.27
CA GLY A 330 14.11 14.17 12.08
C GLY A 330 15.26 13.15 12.26
N VAL A 331 14.96 11.85 12.19
CA VAL A 331 15.91 10.76 12.42
C VAL A 331 15.79 9.64 11.37
N PRO A 332 16.82 8.79 11.19
CA PRO A 332 16.68 7.57 10.41
C PRO A 332 15.70 6.59 11.05
N ILE A 333 14.95 5.88 10.24
CA ILE A 333 14.05 4.80 10.64
C ILE A 333 14.23 3.61 9.69
N SER A 334 14.00 2.40 10.18
CA SER A 334 14.05 1.18 9.36
C SER A 334 13.04 0.16 9.82
N MET A 335 12.52 -0.64 8.89
CA MET A 335 11.73 -1.84 9.15
C MET A 335 12.55 -3.06 8.77
N GLY A 336 12.33 -4.19 9.43
CA GLY A 336 13.02 -5.43 9.12
C GLY A 336 12.55 -6.59 9.99
N TYR A 337 12.99 -7.77 9.61
CA TYR A 337 12.64 -9.02 10.31
C TYR A 337 13.72 -9.40 11.31
N ILE A 338 13.30 -9.78 12.51
CA ILE A 338 14.16 -10.45 13.49
C ILE A 338 13.50 -11.74 14.01
N ILE A 339 14.32 -12.67 14.51
CA ILE A 339 13.86 -13.91 15.15
C ILE A 339 12.97 -13.56 16.36
N SER A 340 11.83 -14.19 16.51
CA SER A 340 10.79 -13.86 17.50
C SER A 340 11.26 -13.92 18.95
N SER A 341 12.28 -14.72 19.27
CA SER A 341 12.90 -14.76 20.62
C SER A 341 13.54 -13.44 21.04
N PHE A 342 13.76 -12.51 20.10
CA PHE A 342 14.32 -11.17 20.35
C PHE A 342 13.27 -10.06 20.40
N ASN A 343 12.00 -10.32 20.22
CA ASN A 343 10.92 -9.31 20.22
C ASN A 343 10.84 -8.46 21.50
N ASN A 344 11.25 -9.03 22.63
CA ASN A 344 11.22 -8.36 23.93
C ASN A 344 12.53 -7.62 24.26
N LYS A 345 13.53 -7.66 23.39
CA LYS A 345 14.75 -6.87 23.54
C LYS A 345 14.48 -5.41 23.25
N LYS A 346 15.22 -4.53 23.89
CA LYS A 346 15.09 -3.08 23.68
C LYS A 346 16.02 -2.57 22.58
N GLU A 347 17.15 -3.25 22.36
CA GLU A 347 18.22 -2.79 21.49
C GLU A 347 18.77 -3.95 20.65
N VAL A 348 19.15 -3.61 19.43
CA VAL A 348 19.89 -4.45 18.46
C VAL A 348 20.99 -3.63 17.81
N PHE A 349 21.83 -4.25 16.98
CA PHE A 349 22.91 -3.59 16.25
C PHE A 349 22.73 -3.78 14.73
N LEU A 350 22.69 -2.68 14.00
CA LEU A 350 22.55 -2.65 12.54
C LEU A 350 23.94 -2.47 11.90
N ASP A 351 24.28 -3.31 10.94
CA ASP A 351 25.58 -3.23 10.24
C ASP A 351 25.53 -2.19 9.11
N VAL A 352 25.68 -0.94 9.47
CA VAL A 352 25.65 0.16 8.49
C VAL A 352 27.08 0.42 7.98
N ARG A 353 27.37 -0.01 6.74
CA ARG A 353 28.68 0.17 6.09
C ARG A 353 29.84 -0.39 6.93
N GLY A 354 29.68 -1.59 7.48
CA GLY A 354 30.70 -2.27 8.30
C GLY A 354 30.82 -1.75 9.74
N LYS A 355 29.89 -0.86 10.16
CA LYS A 355 29.84 -0.37 11.55
C LYS A 355 28.57 -0.83 12.23
N LYS A 356 28.69 -1.44 13.39
CA LYS A 356 27.55 -1.85 14.23
C LYS A 356 26.97 -0.61 14.92
N ILE A 357 25.84 -0.15 14.42
CA ILE A 357 25.10 1.00 14.97
C ILE A 357 24.01 0.47 15.90
N PRO A 358 24.01 0.86 17.19
CA PRO A 358 22.90 0.50 18.09
C PRO A 358 21.58 1.08 17.58
N ALA A 359 20.50 0.31 17.70
CA ALA A 359 19.17 0.75 17.31
C ALA A 359 18.13 0.26 18.31
N ASP A 360 17.21 1.15 18.68
CA ASP A 360 16.10 0.78 19.54
C ASP A 360 15.04 0.05 18.73
N ILE A 361 14.52 -1.06 19.28
CA ILE A 361 13.38 -1.80 18.69
C ILE A 361 12.11 -1.06 19.10
N ILE A 362 11.25 -0.79 18.12
CA ILE A 362 9.94 -0.17 18.36
C ILE A 362 8.81 -0.95 17.68
N LYS A 363 7.61 -0.81 18.22
CA LYS A 363 6.40 -1.26 17.54
C LYS A 363 6.00 -0.24 16.49
N LEU A 364 5.62 -0.74 15.32
CA LEU A 364 5.05 0.10 14.25
C LEU A 364 3.63 0.59 14.62
N PRO A 365 3.22 1.78 14.16
CA PRO A 365 3.93 2.70 13.27
C PRO A 365 4.97 3.57 14.00
N PHE A 366 5.90 4.20 13.24
CA PHE A 366 6.84 5.21 13.77
C PHE A 366 6.14 6.52 14.13
N VAL A 367 5.20 6.93 13.26
CA VAL A 367 4.35 8.11 13.44
C VAL A 367 2.90 7.62 13.51
N PRO A 368 2.11 8.05 14.50
CA PRO A 368 0.71 7.64 14.64
C PRO A 368 -0.12 7.94 13.40
N HIS A 369 -1.07 7.05 13.09
CA HIS A 369 -1.99 7.24 11.99
C HIS A 369 -3.06 8.31 12.33
N ASN A 370 -3.33 9.21 11.38
CA ASN A 370 -4.31 10.30 11.47
C ASN A 370 -5.54 10.03 10.58
N TYR A 371 -5.95 8.78 10.45
CA TYR A 371 -7.14 8.41 9.66
C TYR A 371 -8.42 8.98 10.25
N PHE A 372 -9.37 9.29 9.39
CA PHE A 372 -10.68 9.77 9.81
C PHE A 372 -11.36 8.77 10.78
N LYS A 373 -11.77 9.29 11.91
CA LYS A 373 -12.58 8.56 12.90
C LYS A 373 -13.87 9.32 13.10
N ARG A 374 -15.00 8.68 12.80
CA ARG A 374 -16.31 9.26 13.10
C ARG A 374 -16.38 9.50 14.63
N LYS A 375 -16.63 10.74 15.03
CA LYS A 375 -16.94 11.01 16.43
C LYS A 375 -18.22 10.24 16.78
N LYS A 376 -18.14 9.38 17.79
CA LYS A 376 -19.29 8.66 18.35
C LYS A 376 -20.24 9.63 19.03
#